data_e225070e9ca565e63fe364fd91385d05
#
_entry.id   e225070e9ca565e63fe364fd91385d05
#
_cell.length_a   1.000
_cell.length_b   1.000
_cell.length_c   1.000
_cell.angle_alpha   90.00
_cell.angle_beta   90.00
_cell.angle_gamma   90.00
#
_symmetry.space_group_name_H-M   'P 1'
#
loop_
_entity.id
_entity.type
_entity.pdbx_description
1 polymer ?
#
loop_
_entity_poly.entity_id
_entity_poly.type
_entity_poly.pdbx_seq_one_letter_code
_entity_poly.pdbx_strand_id
1 'polypeptide(L)'
;LLERAAEDIRQTAAAAERSGRPMHGICAGDITSGDHTFYTSYNEVMSATGIEFRNAMGNHDMEVYGRSYETSFSKFEEMYGPVYYSFDVGRIHYVVLDDNFFIGRDYFYIGYLEERQMRWLEKDLARVQPGSTVVVCLHIPSTCEEQDRKQFRYDRAGSTMTNHRGLYEILKPYRAHIISGHTHTTFNQSIAPGLYEHVTPALSGAWWQGPLCTDGTPAGYGVYEVNGDRIDWYYKSTGYPADYQMKIYSGREYPQFEGYAVANVWASDPAWEVEFTIDGVPVGPAERFQAYDPAAKQLYSDTSQMDHKWIYPSISDHYYRVALPEGAKRVEVSATDRFGRISRAAVDLK
;
A
#
# COMPACT_ATOMS: atom_id res chain seq x y z
N LEU A 1 -15.75 -9.41 2.25
CA LEU A 1 -14.44 -9.04 1.71
C LEU A 1 -13.31 -9.71 2.48
N LEU A 2 -13.25 -9.59 3.80
CA LEU A 2 -12.17 -10.12 4.64
C LEU A 2 -12.01 -11.65 4.47
N GLU A 3 -13.07 -12.41 4.52
CA GLU A 3 -13.05 -13.87 4.31
C GLU A 3 -12.49 -14.27 2.94
N ARG A 4 -12.87 -13.52 1.88
CA ARG A 4 -12.34 -13.74 0.54
C ARG A 4 -10.84 -13.42 0.47
N ALA A 5 -10.42 -12.38 1.14
CA ALA A 5 -9.01 -12.00 1.22
C ALA A 5 -8.20 -13.03 2.01
N ALA A 6 -8.72 -13.50 3.14
CA ALA A 6 -8.08 -14.53 3.95
C ALA A 6 -7.92 -15.84 3.16
N GLU A 7 -8.92 -16.24 2.39
CA GLU A 7 -8.82 -17.43 1.52
C GLU A 7 -7.75 -17.26 0.42
N ASP A 8 -7.68 -16.09 -0.21
CA ASP A 8 -6.64 -15.78 -1.20
C ASP A 8 -5.23 -15.78 -0.58
N ILE A 9 -5.08 -15.19 0.62
CA ILE A 9 -3.83 -15.22 1.40
C ILE A 9 -3.46 -16.66 1.75
N ARG A 10 -4.41 -17.47 2.20
CA ARG A 10 -4.21 -18.89 2.51
C ARG A 10 -3.68 -19.67 1.30
N GLN A 11 -4.23 -19.41 0.11
CA GLN A 11 -3.79 -20.06 -1.12
C GLN A 11 -2.35 -19.62 -1.50
N THR A 12 -2.03 -18.33 -1.33
CA THR A 12 -0.68 -17.79 -1.55
C THR A 12 0.31 -18.40 -0.57
N ALA A 13 -0.05 -18.48 0.72
CA ALA A 13 0.77 -19.11 1.76
C ALA A 13 1.03 -20.59 1.46
N ALA A 14 0.00 -21.33 1.11
CA ALA A 14 0.13 -22.75 0.75
C ALA A 14 1.02 -22.97 -0.49
N ALA A 15 1.02 -22.04 -1.45
CA ALA A 15 1.92 -22.09 -2.60
C ALA A 15 3.38 -21.84 -2.20
N ALA A 16 3.62 -20.88 -1.31
CA ALA A 16 4.94 -20.58 -0.78
C ALA A 16 5.49 -21.76 0.05
N GLU A 17 4.67 -22.35 0.92
CA GLU A 17 5.05 -23.49 1.76
C GLU A 17 5.45 -24.71 0.91
N ARG A 18 4.68 -25.03 -0.14
CA ARG A 18 5.07 -26.09 -1.10
C ARG A 18 6.43 -25.85 -1.76
N SER A 19 6.86 -24.61 -1.83
CA SER A 19 8.19 -24.20 -2.32
C SER A 19 9.25 -24.11 -1.21
N GLY A 20 8.93 -24.56 0.02
CA GLY A 20 9.84 -24.51 1.17
C GLY A 20 10.05 -23.09 1.73
N ARG A 21 9.15 -22.15 1.45
CA ARG A 21 9.22 -20.77 1.93
C ARG A 21 8.12 -20.52 2.96
N PRO A 22 8.44 -20.49 4.26
CA PRO A 22 7.46 -20.13 5.28
C PRO A 22 7.03 -18.67 5.11
N MET A 23 5.76 -18.36 5.46
CA MET A 23 5.21 -17.01 5.41
C MET A 23 4.83 -16.51 6.80
N HIS A 24 4.93 -15.21 6.99
CA HIS A 24 4.26 -14.45 8.04
C HIS A 24 3.56 -13.26 7.40
N GLY A 25 2.59 -12.69 8.08
CA GLY A 25 1.84 -11.52 7.64
C GLY A 25 2.17 -10.29 8.48
N ILE A 26 2.04 -9.12 7.86
CA ILE A 26 2.06 -7.83 8.55
C ILE A 26 0.80 -7.08 8.15
N CYS A 27 0.03 -6.62 9.13
CA CYS A 27 -1.08 -5.69 8.92
C CYS A 27 -0.57 -4.27 9.22
N ALA A 28 -0.70 -3.37 8.26
CA ALA A 28 -0.25 -1.99 8.38
C ALA A 28 -1.27 -1.06 9.08
N GLY A 29 -2.13 -1.61 9.94
CA GLY A 29 -3.10 -0.86 10.74
C GLY A 29 -4.49 -0.79 10.13
N ASP A 30 -5.39 -0.08 10.81
CA ASP A 30 -6.81 0.03 10.49
C ASP A 30 -7.48 -1.35 10.41
N ILE A 31 -7.27 -2.15 11.45
CA ILE A 31 -7.86 -3.49 11.59
C ILE A 31 -9.38 -3.39 11.65
N THR A 32 -9.88 -2.31 12.24
CA THR A 32 -11.30 -2.01 12.33
C THR A 32 -11.60 -0.64 11.71
N SER A 33 -12.87 -0.30 11.59
CA SER A 33 -13.33 1.02 11.18
C SER A 33 -13.72 1.93 12.38
N GLY A 34 -13.14 1.66 13.56
CA GLY A 34 -13.40 2.37 14.82
C GLY A 34 -14.25 1.57 15.82
N ASP A 35 -14.78 0.43 15.46
CA ASP A 35 -15.47 -0.49 16.38
C ASP A 35 -14.55 -1.65 16.77
N HIS A 36 -13.90 -1.56 17.92
CA HIS A 36 -12.95 -2.54 18.43
C HIS A 36 -13.57 -3.91 18.75
N THR A 37 -14.89 -4.05 18.77
CA THR A 37 -15.53 -5.36 18.92
C THR A 37 -15.22 -6.29 17.74
N PHE A 38 -14.86 -5.74 16.57
CA PHE A 38 -14.46 -6.50 15.40
C PHE A 38 -13.08 -7.15 15.49
N TYR A 39 -12.22 -6.82 16.46
CA TYR A 39 -10.93 -7.49 16.62
C TYR A 39 -11.05 -9.00 16.73
N THR A 40 -12.04 -9.49 17.47
CA THR A 40 -12.26 -10.94 17.63
C THR A 40 -12.57 -11.61 16.29
N SER A 41 -13.51 -11.06 15.52
CA SER A 41 -13.89 -11.63 14.22
C SER A 41 -12.77 -11.49 13.18
N TYR A 42 -12.02 -10.39 13.20
CA TYR A 42 -10.81 -10.26 12.37
C TYR A 42 -9.81 -11.37 12.70
N ASN A 43 -9.49 -11.58 13.98
CA ASN A 43 -8.54 -12.60 14.40
C ASN A 43 -9.00 -14.00 14.04
N GLU A 44 -10.30 -14.33 14.16
CA GLU A 44 -10.86 -15.60 13.75
C GLU A 44 -10.68 -15.84 12.25
N VAL A 45 -11.01 -14.85 11.41
CA VAL A 45 -10.87 -14.95 9.96
C VAL A 45 -9.41 -15.04 9.55
N MET A 46 -8.53 -14.20 10.12
CA MET A 46 -7.11 -14.18 9.74
C MET A 46 -6.35 -15.41 10.23
N SER A 47 -6.74 -16.01 11.37
CA SER A 47 -6.16 -17.27 11.84
C SER A 47 -6.40 -18.43 10.86
N ALA A 48 -7.51 -18.41 10.11
CA ALA A 48 -7.80 -19.41 9.09
C ALA A 48 -6.84 -19.37 7.88
N THR A 49 -6.02 -18.33 7.74
CA THR A 49 -4.96 -18.26 6.73
C THR A 49 -3.82 -19.24 7.00
N GLY A 50 -3.63 -19.65 8.25
CA GLY A 50 -2.55 -20.54 8.68
C GLY A 50 -1.20 -19.83 8.87
N ILE A 51 -1.15 -18.50 8.74
CA ILE A 51 0.07 -17.71 8.98
C ILE A 51 -0.10 -16.79 10.19
N GLU A 52 1.01 -16.47 10.84
CA GLU A 52 1.04 -15.53 11.96
C GLU A 52 1.08 -14.10 11.44
N PHE A 53 0.20 -13.24 11.95
CA PHE A 53 0.18 -11.83 11.64
C PHE A 53 0.80 -10.99 12.75
N ARG A 54 1.61 -10.02 12.36
CA ARG A 54 2.11 -8.92 13.19
C ARG A 54 1.32 -7.67 12.82
N ASN A 55 0.76 -6.97 13.82
CA ASN A 55 -0.15 -5.87 13.59
C ASN A 55 0.49 -4.54 14.00
N ALA A 56 0.46 -3.56 13.10
CA ALA A 56 0.62 -2.14 13.45
C ALA A 56 -0.76 -1.58 13.84
N MET A 57 -0.77 -0.54 14.65
CA MET A 57 -1.98 0.21 14.96
C MET A 57 -2.26 1.21 13.85
N GLY A 58 -3.53 1.38 13.45
CA GLY A 58 -3.99 2.44 12.57
C GLY A 58 -4.81 3.50 13.31
N ASN A 59 -5.16 4.58 12.61
CA ASN A 59 -5.92 5.66 13.24
C ASN A 59 -7.37 5.25 13.58
N HIS A 60 -7.92 4.25 12.90
CA HIS A 60 -9.24 3.69 13.25
C HIS A 60 -9.18 2.67 14.40
N ASP A 61 -7.99 2.27 14.82
CA ASP A 61 -7.78 1.40 15.99
C ASP A 61 -7.63 2.23 17.30
N MET A 62 -7.62 3.57 17.20
CA MET A 62 -7.51 4.45 18.36
C MET A 62 -8.82 4.56 19.14
N GLU A 63 -8.70 4.71 20.45
CA GLU A 63 -9.79 5.10 21.34
C GLU A 63 -10.00 6.61 21.27
N VAL A 64 -10.89 7.07 20.38
CA VAL A 64 -11.18 8.51 20.14
C VAL A 64 -11.69 9.27 21.37
N TYR A 65 -12.09 8.56 22.43
CA TYR A 65 -12.47 9.12 23.72
C TYR A 65 -11.35 9.06 24.78
N GLY A 66 -10.16 8.67 24.35
CA GLY A 66 -8.95 8.73 25.18
C GLY A 66 -8.64 10.16 25.63
N ARG A 67 -7.96 10.30 26.76
CA ARG A 67 -7.59 11.61 27.32
C ARG A 67 -6.27 12.14 26.76
N SER A 68 -5.42 11.24 26.33
CA SER A 68 -4.07 11.54 25.85
C SER A 68 -3.64 10.47 24.85
N TYR A 69 -2.49 10.68 24.22
CA TYR A 69 -1.88 9.69 23.34
C TYR A 69 -1.73 8.33 24.03
N GLU A 70 -1.22 8.28 25.28
CA GLU A 70 -0.98 7.03 26.00
C GLU A 70 -2.26 6.25 26.36
N THR A 71 -3.42 6.90 26.32
CA THR A 71 -4.70 6.24 26.56
C THR A 71 -5.50 5.97 25.28
N SER A 72 -4.98 6.37 24.12
CA SER A 72 -5.66 6.18 22.84
C SER A 72 -5.45 4.80 22.23
N PHE A 73 -4.54 4.00 22.76
CA PHE A 73 -4.20 2.67 22.22
C PHE A 73 -4.42 1.53 23.21
N SER A 74 -5.10 1.77 24.35
CA SER A 74 -5.25 0.76 25.42
C SER A 74 -5.92 -0.52 24.96
N LYS A 75 -6.97 -0.42 24.13
CA LYS A 75 -7.68 -1.62 23.59
C LYS A 75 -6.85 -2.37 22.58
N PHE A 76 -6.07 -1.65 21.76
CA PHE A 76 -5.13 -2.29 20.85
C PHE A 76 -4.08 -3.07 21.62
N GLU A 77 -3.48 -2.47 22.66
CA GLU A 77 -2.48 -3.15 23.50
C GLU A 77 -3.06 -4.35 24.25
N GLU A 78 -4.30 -4.27 24.72
CA GLU A 78 -4.99 -5.40 25.36
C GLU A 78 -5.14 -6.60 24.42
N MET A 79 -5.36 -6.36 23.10
CA MET A 79 -5.58 -7.40 22.12
C MET A 79 -4.29 -7.90 21.46
N TYR A 80 -3.37 -7.00 21.10
CA TYR A 80 -2.21 -7.28 20.23
C TYR A 80 -0.85 -7.04 20.89
N GLY A 81 -0.83 -6.50 22.13
CA GLY A 81 0.42 -6.14 22.80
C GLY A 81 0.91 -4.75 22.40
N PRO A 82 2.21 -4.45 22.59
CA PRO A 82 2.74 -3.10 22.46
C PRO A 82 2.55 -2.53 21.05
N VAL A 83 2.27 -1.24 20.95
CA VAL A 83 2.05 -0.54 19.68
C VAL A 83 3.35 -0.33 18.86
N TYR A 84 4.51 -0.50 19.47
CA TYR A 84 5.79 -0.55 18.76
C TYR A 84 6.68 -1.65 19.34
N TYR A 85 7.33 -2.40 18.45
CA TYR A 85 8.17 -3.56 18.78
C TYR A 85 9.03 -3.95 17.58
N SER A 86 9.98 -4.86 17.79
CA SER A 86 10.80 -5.45 16.72
C SER A 86 10.87 -6.97 16.84
N PHE A 87 11.19 -7.61 15.72
CA PHE A 87 11.40 -9.04 15.63
C PHE A 87 12.29 -9.39 14.43
N ASP A 88 12.90 -10.56 14.46
CA ASP A 88 13.72 -11.04 13.36
C ASP A 88 13.07 -12.22 12.66
N VAL A 89 13.11 -12.23 11.32
CA VAL A 89 12.79 -13.40 10.51
C VAL A 89 13.92 -13.63 9.51
N GLY A 90 14.61 -14.72 9.65
CA GLY A 90 15.81 -15.01 8.85
C GLY A 90 16.91 -13.98 9.09
N ARG A 91 17.26 -13.19 8.06
CA ARG A 91 18.26 -12.13 8.14
C ARG A 91 17.68 -10.73 8.18
N ILE A 92 16.38 -10.62 8.10
CA ILE A 92 15.69 -9.33 8.08
C ILE A 92 15.29 -8.97 9.49
N HIS A 93 15.60 -7.74 9.88
CA HIS A 93 15.12 -7.12 11.10
C HIS A 93 13.85 -6.33 10.79
N TYR A 94 12.76 -6.67 11.45
CA TYR A 94 11.45 -6.04 11.30
C TYR A 94 11.17 -5.16 12.50
N VAL A 95 10.64 -3.98 12.22
CA VAL A 95 10.23 -3.00 13.23
C VAL A 95 8.80 -2.61 12.95
N VAL A 96 7.94 -2.58 13.96
CA VAL A 96 6.60 -2.00 13.90
C VAL A 96 6.61 -0.75 14.76
N LEU A 97 6.09 0.36 14.23
CA LEU A 97 6.01 1.65 14.90
C LEU A 97 4.57 2.15 14.91
N ASP A 98 4.23 2.95 15.92
CA ASP A 98 2.98 3.69 15.98
C ASP A 98 3.22 5.16 15.65
N ASP A 99 2.72 5.58 14.51
CA ASP A 99 2.79 6.96 14.04
C ASP A 99 1.44 7.70 14.05
N ASN A 100 0.44 7.10 14.72
CA ASN A 100 -0.88 7.70 14.93
C ASN A 100 -0.88 8.51 16.24
N PHE A 101 -0.33 9.70 16.20
CA PHE A 101 -0.23 10.53 17.41
C PHE A 101 -1.56 11.23 17.73
N PHE A 102 -2.30 10.71 18.71
CA PHE A 102 -3.57 11.28 19.14
C PHE A 102 -3.38 12.65 19.82
N ILE A 103 -4.08 13.67 19.32
CA ILE A 103 -4.00 15.06 19.81
C ILE A 103 -5.30 15.56 20.45
N GLY A 104 -6.31 14.72 20.51
CA GLY A 104 -7.58 15.02 21.17
C GLY A 104 -8.78 14.77 20.27
N ARG A 105 -9.95 14.66 20.89
CA ARG A 105 -11.18 14.26 20.23
C ARG A 105 -11.57 15.16 19.04
N ASP A 106 -11.33 16.46 19.13
CA ASP A 106 -11.77 17.42 18.11
C ASP A 106 -10.91 17.40 16.85
N TYR A 107 -9.65 16.95 16.96
CA TYR A 107 -8.66 16.93 15.90
C TYR A 107 -8.14 15.52 15.58
N PHE A 108 -8.52 14.54 16.39
CA PHE A 108 -8.11 13.14 16.32
C PHE A 108 -6.60 12.94 16.45
N TYR A 109 -5.85 12.99 15.34
CA TYR A 109 -4.45 12.59 15.29
C TYR A 109 -3.67 13.38 14.23
N ILE A 110 -2.37 13.24 14.31
CA ILE A 110 -1.41 13.60 13.26
C ILE A 110 -0.47 12.41 13.01
N GLY A 111 0.09 12.33 11.81
CA GLY A 111 1.19 11.40 11.52
C GLY A 111 2.47 11.89 12.19
N TYR A 112 2.89 11.25 13.28
CA TYR A 112 4.04 11.69 14.06
C TYR A 112 4.61 10.56 14.92
N LEU A 113 5.90 10.32 14.81
CA LEU A 113 6.62 9.41 15.71
C LEU A 113 7.08 10.16 16.95
N GLU A 114 6.64 9.70 18.11
CA GLU A 114 7.04 10.24 19.40
C GLU A 114 8.54 10.05 19.65
N GLU A 115 9.18 11.01 20.33
CA GLU A 115 10.60 10.98 20.65
C GLU A 115 11.03 9.72 21.41
N ARG A 116 10.15 9.18 22.25
CA ARG A 116 10.40 7.92 22.96
C ARG A 116 10.56 6.74 22.01
N GLN A 117 9.73 6.66 20.96
CA GLN A 117 9.84 5.64 19.92
C GLN A 117 11.11 5.82 19.08
N MET A 118 11.45 7.08 18.70
CA MET A 118 12.68 7.38 17.95
C MET A 118 13.92 6.91 18.73
N ARG A 119 14.01 7.25 20.03
CA ARG A 119 15.12 6.80 20.88
C ARG A 119 15.16 5.29 21.10
N TRP A 120 14.00 4.66 21.17
CA TRP A 120 13.92 3.20 21.25
C TRP A 120 14.43 2.57 19.95
N LEU A 121 14.00 3.07 18.80
CA LEU A 121 14.42 2.62 17.48
C LEU A 121 15.94 2.74 17.27
N GLU A 122 16.53 3.87 17.67
CA GLU A 122 18.00 4.05 17.65
C GLU A 122 18.72 2.97 18.45
N LYS A 123 18.24 2.66 19.66
CA LYS A 123 18.82 1.62 20.52
C LYS A 123 18.63 0.22 20.00
N ASP A 124 17.50 -0.04 19.37
CA ASP A 124 17.17 -1.33 18.77
C ASP A 124 18.07 -1.58 17.55
N LEU A 125 18.10 -0.64 16.62
CA LEU A 125 18.91 -0.70 15.42
C LEU A 125 20.42 -0.65 15.69
N ALA A 126 20.87 -0.11 16.80
CA ALA A 126 22.28 -0.16 17.20
C ALA A 126 22.80 -1.60 17.37
N ARG A 127 21.93 -2.60 17.48
CA ARG A 127 22.26 -4.03 17.52
C ARG A 127 22.27 -4.68 16.14
N VAL A 128 21.78 -3.99 15.12
CA VAL A 128 21.72 -4.44 13.73
C VAL A 128 22.97 -3.97 13.02
N GLN A 129 23.63 -4.86 12.27
CA GLN A 129 24.83 -4.49 11.53
C GLN A 129 24.50 -3.45 10.44
N PRO A 130 25.25 -2.34 10.34
CA PRO A 130 25.08 -1.40 9.23
C PRO A 130 25.19 -2.11 7.86
N GLY A 131 24.32 -1.70 6.91
CA GLY A 131 24.19 -2.34 5.61
C GLY A 131 23.24 -3.54 5.58
N SER A 132 22.74 -3.99 6.74
CA SER A 132 21.69 -5.02 6.79
C SER A 132 20.36 -4.47 6.23
N THR A 133 19.47 -5.39 5.86
CA THR A 133 18.12 -5.03 5.44
C THR A 133 17.19 -4.95 6.65
N VAL A 134 16.47 -3.84 6.74
CA VAL A 134 15.49 -3.53 7.79
C VAL A 134 14.14 -3.25 7.14
N VAL A 135 13.08 -3.81 7.70
CA VAL A 135 11.70 -3.50 7.30
C VAL A 135 11.02 -2.76 8.45
N VAL A 136 10.53 -1.55 8.18
CA VAL A 136 9.76 -0.75 9.13
C VAL A 136 8.31 -0.72 8.67
N CYS A 137 7.41 -1.20 9.52
CA CYS A 137 5.97 -1.11 9.30
C CYS A 137 5.39 -0.01 10.19
N LEU A 138 4.61 0.85 9.58
CA LEU A 138 3.85 1.92 10.23
C LEU A 138 2.52 2.10 9.50
N HIS A 139 1.63 2.93 10.01
CA HIS A 139 0.32 3.09 9.39
C HIS A 139 0.29 4.25 8.41
N ILE A 140 0.62 5.45 8.85
CA ILE A 140 0.55 6.68 8.05
C ILE A 140 1.81 6.79 7.19
N PRO A 141 1.72 6.98 5.87
CA PRO A 141 2.88 7.06 5.01
C PRO A 141 3.90 8.11 5.46
N SER A 142 5.19 7.76 5.38
CA SER A 142 6.25 8.72 5.64
C SER A 142 6.39 9.74 4.53
N THR A 143 5.87 9.42 3.35
CA THR A 143 5.86 10.30 2.17
C THR A 143 4.58 10.11 1.35
N CYS A 144 4.21 11.13 0.58
CA CYS A 144 3.16 11.08 -0.44
C CYS A 144 3.54 12.02 -1.59
N GLU A 145 2.85 11.91 -2.73
CA GLU A 145 3.08 12.74 -3.92
C GLU A 145 3.10 14.26 -3.66
N GLU A 146 2.53 14.70 -2.55
CA GLU A 146 2.40 16.13 -2.23
C GLU A 146 3.51 16.64 -1.29
N GLN A 147 4.44 15.81 -0.86
CA GLN A 147 5.47 16.19 0.13
C GLN A 147 6.52 17.16 -0.36
N ASP A 148 6.71 17.35 -1.64
CA ASP A 148 7.61 18.38 -2.18
C ASP A 148 7.14 19.80 -1.88
N ARG A 149 6.04 19.96 -1.18
CA ARG A 149 5.55 21.27 -0.75
C ARG A 149 6.31 21.78 0.46
N LYS A 150 6.98 22.88 0.28
CA LYS A 150 7.84 23.54 1.29
C LYS A 150 7.08 24.12 2.49
N GLN A 151 5.76 23.98 2.57
CA GLN A 151 4.94 24.54 3.63
C GLN A 151 4.14 23.45 4.34
N PHE A 152 4.23 23.44 5.66
CA PHE A 152 3.36 22.63 6.51
C PHE A 152 1.89 23.01 6.28
N ARG A 153 1.06 22.01 6.05
CA ARG A 153 -0.38 22.16 5.92
C ARG A 153 -1.05 21.30 6.99
N TYR A 154 -1.83 21.96 7.83
CA TYR A 154 -2.55 21.29 8.93
C TYR A 154 -3.51 20.20 8.43
N ASP A 155 -4.20 20.46 7.31
CA ASP A 155 -5.12 19.53 6.68
C ASP A 155 -4.44 18.27 6.10
N ARG A 156 -3.10 18.22 6.11
CA ARG A 156 -2.29 17.09 5.65
C ARG A 156 -1.55 16.38 6.77
N ALA A 157 -1.57 16.93 7.97
CA ALA A 157 -0.84 16.37 9.11
C ALA A 157 -1.32 14.97 9.52
N GLY A 158 -2.58 14.62 9.22
CA GLY A 158 -3.12 13.28 9.42
C GLY A 158 -2.89 12.33 8.25
N SER A 159 -2.49 12.80 7.07
CA SER A 159 -2.34 11.97 5.87
C SER A 159 -0.89 11.53 5.60
N THR A 160 0.07 12.17 6.26
CA THR A 160 1.50 11.91 6.08
C THR A 160 2.25 12.22 7.36
N MET A 161 3.29 11.42 7.65
CA MET A 161 4.13 11.61 8.82
C MET A 161 4.84 12.97 8.79
N THR A 162 4.63 13.79 9.81
CA THR A 162 5.16 15.18 9.85
C THR A 162 6.65 15.25 10.19
N ASN A 163 7.19 14.26 10.92
CA ASN A 163 8.59 14.20 11.35
C ASN A 163 9.40 13.07 10.70
N HIS A 164 9.00 12.63 9.50
CA HIS A 164 9.63 11.54 8.74
C HIS A 164 11.15 11.68 8.56
N ARG A 165 11.68 12.92 8.50
CA ARG A 165 13.12 13.15 8.34
C ARG A 165 13.96 12.55 9.47
N GLY A 166 13.44 12.58 10.72
CA GLY A 166 14.08 11.92 11.85
C GLY A 166 14.19 10.41 11.67
N LEU A 167 13.11 9.79 11.18
CA LEU A 167 13.11 8.37 10.84
C LEU A 167 14.14 8.06 9.73
N TYR A 168 14.20 8.87 8.68
CA TYR A 168 15.14 8.65 7.58
C TYR A 168 16.61 8.72 8.01
N GLU A 169 16.96 9.65 8.90
CA GLU A 169 18.32 9.75 9.45
C GLU A 169 18.69 8.51 10.28
N ILE A 170 17.75 7.95 11.05
CA ILE A 170 17.96 6.72 11.81
C ILE A 170 18.15 5.52 10.86
N LEU A 171 17.39 5.45 9.77
CA LEU A 171 17.43 4.35 8.80
C LEU A 171 18.61 4.43 7.82
N LYS A 172 19.26 5.57 7.67
CA LYS A 172 20.33 5.83 6.70
C LYS A 172 21.49 4.81 6.69
N PRO A 173 21.91 4.20 7.82
CA PRO A 173 22.94 3.17 7.81
C PRO A 173 22.52 1.83 7.19
N TYR A 174 21.24 1.62 6.89
CA TYR A 174 20.65 0.34 6.53
C TYR A 174 20.09 0.37 5.10
N ARG A 175 19.81 -0.83 4.56
CA ARG A 175 18.89 -0.96 3.41
C ARG A 175 17.48 -1.10 3.99
N ALA A 176 16.73 -0.01 3.96
CA ALA A 176 15.47 0.07 4.65
C ALA A 176 14.27 0.06 3.69
N HIS A 177 13.26 -0.73 4.03
CA HIS A 177 11.95 -0.74 3.42
C HIS A 177 10.93 -0.24 4.44
N ILE A 178 10.20 0.81 4.11
CA ILE A 178 9.05 1.28 4.89
C ILE A 178 7.80 0.70 4.24
N ILE A 179 6.94 0.07 5.02
CA ILE A 179 5.62 -0.44 4.57
C ILE A 179 4.57 0.34 5.33
N SER A 180 3.70 1.03 4.61
CA SER A 180 2.62 1.84 5.16
C SER A 180 1.29 1.59 4.45
N GLY A 181 0.19 2.09 5.00
CA GLY A 181 -1.17 1.95 4.50
C GLY A 181 -1.93 3.26 4.45
N HIS A 182 -3.05 3.36 5.19
CA HIS A 182 -3.81 4.57 5.49
C HIS A 182 -4.51 5.25 4.32
N THR A 183 -3.82 5.49 3.21
CA THR A 183 -4.34 6.31 2.10
C THR A 183 -5.34 5.58 1.20
N HIS A 184 -5.43 4.25 1.31
CA HIS A 184 -6.20 3.40 0.39
C HIS A 184 -5.85 3.62 -1.09
N THR A 185 -4.58 3.90 -1.33
CA THR A 185 -3.97 4.07 -2.66
C THR A 185 -2.63 3.36 -2.71
N THR A 186 -2.14 3.12 -3.90
CA THR A 186 -0.80 2.57 -4.10
C THR A 186 0.17 3.70 -4.44
N PHE A 187 1.26 3.79 -3.68
CA PHE A 187 2.34 4.71 -3.97
C PHE A 187 3.68 4.11 -3.57
N ASN A 188 4.53 3.84 -4.54
CA ASN A 188 5.82 3.18 -4.32
C ASN A 188 6.94 4.06 -4.82
N GLN A 189 7.94 4.31 -3.96
CA GLN A 189 9.05 5.17 -4.35
C GLN A 189 10.36 4.85 -3.64
N SER A 190 11.45 5.18 -4.32
CA SER A 190 12.78 5.27 -3.74
C SER A 190 12.95 6.66 -3.15
N ILE A 191 12.98 6.76 -1.83
CA ILE A 191 13.13 8.03 -1.10
C ILE A 191 14.58 8.52 -1.19
N ALA A 192 15.52 7.59 -1.01
CA ALA A 192 16.95 7.81 -1.07
C ALA A 192 17.66 6.50 -1.44
N PRO A 193 18.95 6.52 -1.81
CA PRO A 193 19.70 5.29 -2.00
C PRO A 193 19.63 4.39 -0.77
N GLY A 194 19.07 3.19 -0.95
CA GLY A 194 18.87 2.21 0.12
C GLY A 194 17.65 2.43 1.00
N LEU A 195 16.81 3.42 0.72
CA LEU A 195 15.55 3.67 1.43
C LEU A 195 14.38 3.69 0.45
N TYR A 196 13.46 2.76 0.63
CA TYR A 196 12.29 2.58 -0.23
C TYR A 196 11.00 2.53 0.59
N GLU A 197 9.93 3.18 0.14
CA GLU A 197 8.62 3.10 0.77
C GLU A 197 7.60 2.44 -0.16
N HIS A 198 6.82 1.55 0.46
CA HIS A 198 5.68 0.85 -0.11
C HIS A 198 4.41 1.36 0.60
N VAL A 199 3.69 2.28 -0.01
CA VAL A 199 2.34 2.61 0.45
C VAL A 199 1.40 1.59 -0.15
N THR A 200 0.88 0.69 0.68
CA THR A 200 0.06 -0.43 0.23
C THR A 200 -1.40 0.00 0.10
N PRO A 201 -2.10 -0.47 -0.94
CA PRO A 201 -3.54 -0.29 -1.03
C PRO A 201 -4.24 -1.16 0.02
N ALA A 202 -5.50 -0.81 0.30
CA ALA A 202 -6.26 -1.49 1.33
C ALA A 202 -6.81 -2.84 0.88
N LEU A 203 -6.69 -3.83 1.77
CA LEU A 203 -7.34 -5.14 1.61
C LEU A 203 -8.88 -5.02 1.50
N SER A 204 -9.43 -3.97 2.08
CA SER A 204 -10.85 -3.62 2.09
C SER A 204 -11.31 -2.78 0.88
N GLY A 205 -10.43 -2.44 -0.05
CA GLY A 205 -10.72 -1.44 -1.07
C GLY A 205 -10.93 -0.04 -0.45
N ALA A 206 -11.87 0.75 -0.98
CA ALA A 206 -12.20 2.02 -0.36
C ALA A 206 -13.22 1.83 0.77
N TRP A 207 -12.75 1.68 2.01
CA TRP A 207 -13.57 1.56 3.23
C TRP A 207 -14.70 0.52 3.13
N TRP A 208 -14.38 -0.67 2.60
CA TRP A 208 -15.33 -1.79 2.40
C TRP A 208 -16.51 -1.48 1.47
N GLN A 209 -16.47 -0.35 0.74
CA GLN A 209 -17.56 0.11 -0.13
C GLN A 209 -17.44 -0.37 -1.58
N GLY A 210 -16.37 -1.04 -1.92
CA GLY A 210 -16.18 -1.55 -3.28
C GLY A 210 -14.93 -2.41 -3.43
N PRO A 211 -14.77 -3.04 -4.61
CA PRO A 211 -13.65 -3.93 -4.88
C PRO A 211 -12.35 -3.19 -5.27
N LEU A 212 -12.41 -1.87 -5.41
CA LEU A 212 -11.29 -1.02 -5.81
C LEU A 212 -10.91 -0.06 -4.69
N CYS A 213 -9.65 0.27 -4.61
CA CYS A 213 -9.15 1.43 -3.91
C CYS A 213 -9.48 2.71 -4.70
N THR A 214 -9.26 3.87 -4.09
CA THR A 214 -9.68 5.16 -4.68
C THR A 214 -8.89 5.53 -5.94
N ASP A 215 -7.69 4.97 -6.13
CA ASP A 215 -6.82 5.10 -7.31
C ASP A 215 -7.08 4.05 -8.40
N GLY A 216 -8.09 3.18 -8.22
CA GLY A 216 -8.43 2.11 -9.14
C GLY A 216 -7.65 0.82 -8.94
N THR A 217 -6.73 0.76 -7.99
CA THR A 217 -6.06 -0.49 -7.60
C THR A 217 -7.09 -1.46 -7.02
N PRO A 218 -7.17 -2.71 -7.49
CA PRO A 218 -8.06 -3.69 -6.86
C PRO A 218 -7.69 -3.92 -5.39
N ALA A 219 -8.68 -4.22 -4.55
CA ALA A 219 -8.43 -4.66 -3.18
C ALA A 219 -7.45 -5.85 -3.17
N GLY A 220 -6.45 -5.83 -2.28
CA GLY A 220 -5.41 -6.85 -2.28
C GLY A 220 -4.30 -6.56 -1.27
N TYR A 221 -3.13 -7.15 -1.49
CA TYR A 221 -2.01 -7.08 -0.55
C TYR A 221 -0.65 -7.19 -1.26
N GLY A 222 0.39 -6.70 -0.62
CA GLY A 222 1.77 -6.89 -1.07
C GLY A 222 2.30 -8.28 -0.70
N VAL A 223 3.05 -8.90 -1.60
CA VAL A 223 3.82 -10.13 -1.33
C VAL A 223 5.29 -9.79 -1.43
N TYR A 224 6.04 -10.08 -0.38
CA TYR A 224 7.45 -9.77 -0.26
C TYR A 224 8.25 -11.07 -0.15
N GLU A 225 9.05 -11.36 -1.17
CA GLU A 225 9.86 -12.57 -1.27
C GLU A 225 11.28 -12.30 -0.74
N VAL A 226 11.61 -12.89 0.41
CA VAL A 226 12.90 -12.70 1.07
C VAL A 226 13.87 -13.80 0.68
N ASN A 227 15.04 -13.41 0.18
CA ASN A 227 16.15 -14.32 -0.09
C ASN A 227 17.45 -13.78 0.55
N GLY A 228 17.76 -14.29 1.74
CA GLY A 228 18.84 -13.77 2.56
C GLY A 228 18.53 -12.36 3.08
N ASP A 229 19.19 -11.36 2.50
CA ASP A 229 19.01 -9.93 2.81
C ASP A 229 18.39 -9.14 1.64
N ARG A 230 18.01 -9.83 0.57
CA ARG A 230 17.29 -9.25 -0.57
C ARG A 230 15.80 -9.45 -0.41
N ILE A 231 15.03 -8.42 -0.74
CA ILE A 231 13.56 -8.43 -0.79
C ILE A 231 13.13 -8.10 -2.21
N ASP A 232 12.39 -9.02 -2.84
CA ASP A 232 11.65 -8.79 -4.07
C ASP A 232 10.16 -8.75 -3.72
N TRP A 233 9.35 -7.97 -4.44
CA TRP A 233 7.93 -7.82 -4.13
C TRP A 233 7.05 -7.73 -5.36
N TYR A 234 5.78 -8.03 -5.17
CA TYR A 234 4.72 -7.80 -6.15
C TYR A 234 3.39 -7.55 -5.43
N TYR A 235 2.45 -6.97 -6.14
CA TYR A 235 1.09 -6.80 -5.66
C TYR A 235 0.23 -8.01 -6.00
N LYS A 236 -0.61 -8.46 -5.08
CA LYS A 236 -1.58 -9.54 -5.27
C LYS A 236 -2.99 -9.01 -5.10
N SER A 237 -3.70 -8.82 -6.22
CA SER A 237 -5.12 -8.49 -6.22
C SER A 237 -5.93 -9.68 -5.72
N THR A 238 -6.81 -9.49 -4.72
CA THR A 238 -7.64 -10.54 -4.11
C THR A 238 -8.53 -11.22 -5.14
N GLY A 239 -8.37 -12.54 -5.28
CA GLY A 239 -9.15 -13.36 -6.20
C GLY A 239 -8.68 -13.32 -7.66
N TYR A 240 -7.51 -12.73 -7.94
CA TYR A 240 -6.88 -12.74 -9.26
C TYR A 240 -5.52 -13.45 -9.22
N PRO A 241 -5.00 -13.92 -10.35
CA PRO A 241 -3.65 -14.47 -10.41
C PRO A 241 -2.58 -13.41 -10.15
N ALA A 242 -1.35 -13.81 -9.80
CA ALA A 242 -0.27 -12.89 -9.44
C ALA A 242 0.21 -12.00 -10.60
N ASP A 243 -0.01 -12.40 -11.84
CA ASP A 243 0.31 -11.63 -13.05
C ASP A 243 -0.76 -10.60 -13.44
N TYR A 244 -1.89 -10.54 -12.71
CA TYR A 244 -2.90 -9.49 -12.88
C TYR A 244 -2.42 -8.20 -12.23
N GLN A 245 -1.64 -7.41 -12.98
CA GLN A 245 -0.95 -6.21 -12.47
C GLN A 245 -1.45 -4.91 -13.09
N MET A 246 -2.40 -4.97 -14.03
CA MET A 246 -2.83 -3.77 -14.74
C MET A 246 -4.24 -3.88 -15.33
N LYS A 247 -4.80 -2.72 -15.65
CA LYS A 247 -6.02 -2.57 -16.47
C LYS A 247 -5.78 -1.59 -17.59
N ILE A 248 -6.25 -1.94 -18.80
CA ILE A 248 -6.14 -1.11 -20.01
C ILE A 248 -7.44 -0.34 -20.22
N TYR A 249 -7.33 0.92 -20.58
CA TYR A 249 -8.41 1.84 -20.92
C TYR A 249 -8.18 2.43 -22.31
N SER A 250 -9.26 2.66 -23.05
CA SER A 250 -9.24 3.32 -24.35
C SER A 250 -9.88 4.69 -24.28
N GLY A 251 -9.25 5.69 -24.86
CA GLY A 251 -9.85 7.02 -25.00
C GLY A 251 -11.15 7.06 -25.82
N ARG A 252 -11.48 5.97 -26.54
CA ARG A 252 -12.78 5.83 -27.22
C ARG A 252 -13.92 5.56 -26.23
N GLU A 253 -13.65 4.81 -25.16
CA GLU A 253 -14.63 4.48 -24.11
C GLU A 253 -14.63 5.51 -22.98
N TYR A 254 -13.46 6.11 -22.72
CA TYR A 254 -13.26 7.03 -21.60
C TYR A 254 -12.76 8.39 -22.08
N PRO A 255 -13.65 9.40 -22.23
CA PRO A 255 -13.31 10.71 -22.79
C PRO A 255 -12.16 11.45 -22.10
N GLN A 256 -11.90 11.15 -20.81
CA GLN A 256 -10.75 11.72 -20.11
C GLN A 256 -9.39 11.27 -20.69
N PHE A 257 -9.37 10.24 -21.52
CA PHE A 257 -8.21 9.70 -22.21
C PHE A 257 -8.29 9.83 -23.72
N GLU A 258 -9.13 10.74 -24.23
CA GLU A 258 -9.32 10.94 -25.66
C GLU A 258 -7.97 10.98 -26.43
N GLY A 259 -7.86 10.22 -27.51
CA GLY A 259 -6.67 10.10 -28.34
C GLY A 259 -5.57 9.17 -27.78
N TYR A 260 -5.80 8.50 -26.64
CA TYR A 260 -4.80 7.64 -26.01
C TYR A 260 -5.31 6.25 -25.68
N ALA A 261 -4.40 5.29 -25.72
CA ALA A 261 -4.52 4.04 -24.96
C ALA A 261 -3.78 4.23 -23.64
N VAL A 262 -4.39 3.81 -22.53
CA VAL A 262 -3.88 4.04 -21.17
C VAL A 262 -3.86 2.72 -20.40
N ALA A 263 -2.78 2.47 -19.66
CA ALA A 263 -2.71 1.40 -18.68
C ALA A 263 -2.59 1.98 -17.26
N ASN A 264 -3.45 1.52 -16.37
CA ASN A 264 -3.26 1.66 -14.93
C ASN A 264 -2.45 0.43 -14.47
N VAL A 265 -1.18 0.62 -14.10
CA VAL A 265 -0.26 -0.44 -13.68
C VAL A 265 0.00 -0.26 -12.18
N TRP A 266 -0.84 -0.88 -11.37
CA TRP A 266 -0.94 -0.54 -9.96
C TRP A 266 0.28 -0.84 -9.14
N ALA A 267 1.00 -1.15 -8.64
CA ALA A 267 2.22 -1.31 -7.87
C ALA A 267 3.49 -0.84 -8.60
N SER A 268 3.35 -0.18 -9.77
CA SER A 268 4.51 0.28 -10.52
C SER A 268 5.19 1.48 -9.85
N ASP A 269 6.51 1.55 -10.01
CA ASP A 269 7.35 2.67 -9.63
C ASP A 269 8.15 3.17 -10.86
N PRO A 270 8.94 4.24 -10.73
CA PRO A 270 9.70 4.79 -11.86
C PRO A 270 10.73 3.85 -12.51
N ALA A 271 11.06 2.72 -11.88
CA ALA A 271 11.99 1.73 -12.43
C ALA A 271 11.30 0.65 -13.28
N TRP A 272 9.98 0.66 -13.37
CA TRP A 272 9.26 -0.25 -14.24
C TRP A 272 9.32 0.20 -15.70
N GLU A 273 9.38 -0.80 -16.61
CA GLU A 273 9.30 -0.57 -18.05
C GLU A 273 7.92 -1.01 -18.55
N VAL A 274 7.17 -0.07 -19.15
CA VAL A 274 5.83 -0.33 -19.68
C VAL A 274 5.80 -0.06 -21.19
N GLU A 275 5.50 -1.10 -21.93
CA GLU A 275 5.50 -1.10 -23.40
C GLU A 275 4.10 -1.40 -23.93
N PHE A 276 3.73 -0.70 -24.99
CA PHE A 276 2.47 -0.90 -25.69
C PHE A 276 2.70 -1.47 -27.09
N THR A 277 1.80 -2.35 -27.48
CA THR A 277 1.68 -2.87 -28.86
C THR A 277 0.26 -2.59 -29.35
N ILE A 278 0.12 -1.96 -30.51
CA ILE A 278 -1.17 -1.66 -31.13
C ILE A 278 -1.25 -2.41 -32.46
N ASP A 279 -2.27 -3.26 -32.60
CA ASP A 279 -2.48 -4.13 -33.76
C ASP A 279 -1.22 -4.95 -34.14
N GLY A 280 -0.50 -5.43 -33.16
CA GLY A 280 0.74 -6.21 -33.33
C GLY A 280 2.00 -5.37 -33.62
N VAL A 281 1.91 -4.03 -33.63
CA VAL A 281 3.04 -3.13 -33.87
C VAL A 281 3.46 -2.47 -32.54
N PRO A 282 4.72 -2.64 -32.10
CA PRO A 282 5.23 -1.92 -30.95
C PRO A 282 5.16 -0.40 -31.15
N VAL A 283 4.64 0.32 -30.16
CA VAL A 283 4.62 1.78 -30.13
C VAL A 283 5.71 2.27 -29.17
N GLY A 284 6.26 3.42 -29.45
CA GLY A 284 7.38 3.99 -28.67
C GLY A 284 7.14 4.00 -27.15
N PRO A 285 8.08 4.59 -26.39
CA PRO A 285 8.03 4.54 -24.94
C PRO A 285 6.72 5.14 -24.40
N ALA A 286 6.11 4.46 -23.44
CA ALA A 286 4.93 4.95 -22.77
C ALA A 286 5.26 6.15 -21.87
N GLU A 287 4.41 7.16 -21.90
CA GLU A 287 4.50 8.30 -20.99
C GLU A 287 3.85 7.94 -19.67
N ARG A 288 4.59 8.03 -18.55
CA ARG A 288 4.03 7.96 -17.20
C ARG A 288 3.39 9.30 -16.85
N PHE A 289 2.16 9.27 -16.31
CA PHE A 289 1.42 10.50 -15.99
C PHE A 289 0.45 10.29 -14.83
N GLN A 290 -0.09 11.38 -14.32
CA GLN A 290 -1.07 11.34 -13.25
C GLN A 290 -2.50 11.34 -13.80
N ALA A 291 -3.36 10.46 -13.25
CA ALA A 291 -4.76 10.38 -13.64
C ALA A 291 -5.67 9.90 -12.51
N TYR A 292 -6.96 10.12 -12.69
CA TYR A 292 -8.02 9.40 -11.96
C TYR A 292 -8.35 8.09 -12.70
N ASP A 293 -8.59 7.03 -11.96
CA ASP A 293 -9.09 5.79 -12.54
C ASP A 293 -10.54 5.92 -13.04
N PRO A 294 -10.86 5.57 -14.30
CA PRO A 294 -12.22 5.64 -14.80
C PRO A 294 -13.20 4.73 -14.07
N ALA A 295 -12.77 3.52 -13.68
CA ALA A 295 -13.62 2.58 -12.97
C ALA A 295 -13.87 3.04 -11.52
N ALA A 296 -12.85 3.58 -10.84
CA ALA A 296 -13.02 4.19 -9.52
C ALA A 296 -13.92 5.43 -9.60
N LYS A 297 -13.77 6.28 -10.63
CA LYS A 297 -14.68 7.41 -10.85
C LYS A 297 -16.12 6.96 -11.04
N GLN A 298 -16.35 5.92 -11.85
CA GLN A 298 -17.68 5.37 -12.05
C GLN A 298 -18.26 4.78 -10.77
N LEU A 299 -17.45 4.00 -10.03
CA LEU A 299 -17.87 3.32 -8.80
C LEU A 299 -18.23 4.32 -7.69
N TYR A 300 -17.45 5.39 -7.56
CA TYR A 300 -17.59 6.40 -6.50
C TYR A 300 -18.26 7.71 -6.97
N SER A 301 -18.92 7.72 -8.15
CA SER A 301 -19.63 8.89 -8.65
C SER A 301 -20.93 9.19 -7.89
N ASP A 302 -21.56 8.15 -7.34
CA ASP A 302 -22.76 8.28 -6.49
C ASP A 302 -22.54 7.52 -5.17
N THR A 303 -22.19 8.28 -4.14
CA THR A 303 -21.99 7.74 -2.79
C THR A 303 -23.26 7.79 -1.92
N SER A 304 -24.42 8.16 -2.48
CA SER A 304 -25.67 8.32 -1.73
C SER A 304 -26.14 7.06 -1.03
N GLN A 305 -25.81 5.89 -1.60
CA GLN A 305 -26.13 4.56 -1.07
C GLN A 305 -24.98 3.91 -0.30
N MET A 306 -23.86 4.62 -0.12
CA MET A 306 -22.69 4.14 0.61
C MET A 306 -22.78 4.56 2.08
N ASP A 307 -22.19 3.77 2.96
CA ASP A 307 -22.08 4.10 4.39
C ASP A 307 -21.18 5.32 4.59
N HIS A 308 -20.09 5.40 3.81
CA HIS A 308 -19.14 6.51 3.81
C HIS A 308 -19.31 7.40 2.58
N LYS A 309 -20.11 8.47 2.71
CA LYS A 309 -20.47 9.38 1.60
C LYS A 309 -19.34 10.31 1.15
N TRP A 310 -18.25 10.35 1.89
CA TRP A 310 -17.09 11.20 1.64
C TRP A 310 -16.00 10.53 0.80
N ILE A 311 -16.20 9.27 0.38
CA ILE A 311 -15.27 8.57 -0.52
C ILE A 311 -15.31 9.22 -1.89
N TYR A 312 -14.13 9.48 -2.45
CA TYR A 312 -13.95 9.99 -3.81
C TYR A 312 -12.69 9.42 -4.44
N PRO A 313 -12.62 9.35 -5.78
CA PRO A 313 -11.43 8.88 -6.48
C PRO A 313 -10.21 9.73 -6.18
N SER A 314 -9.05 9.10 -6.11
CA SER A 314 -7.76 9.77 -5.94
C SER A 314 -6.99 9.80 -7.25
N ILE A 315 -6.20 10.87 -7.44
CA ILE A 315 -5.18 10.93 -8.49
C ILE A 315 -4.02 10.03 -8.04
N SER A 316 -3.45 9.28 -9.01
CA SER A 316 -2.20 8.56 -8.79
C SER A 316 -1.30 8.65 -10.02
N ASP A 317 -0.03 8.25 -9.88
CA ASP A 317 1.02 8.40 -10.89
C ASP A 317 1.40 7.09 -11.59
N HIS A 318 0.72 5.99 -11.30
CA HIS A 318 0.98 4.68 -11.89
C HIS A 318 0.22 4.43 -13.19
N TYR A 319 -0.05 5.50 -13.96
CA TYR A 319 -0.67 5.48 -15.28
C TYR A 319 0.37 5.67 -16.38
N TYR A 320 0.17 4.93 -17.47
CA TYR A 320 1.02 4.98 -18.64
C TYR A 320 0.15 5.16 -19.88
N ARG A 321 0.59 5.97 -20.84
CA ARG A 321 -0.17 6.22 -22.06
C ARG A 321 0.69 6.24 -23.32
N VAL A 322 0.06 5.91 -24.43
CA VAL A 322 0.56 6.10 -25.80
C VAL A 322 -0.56 6.66 -26.66
N ALA A 323 -0.20 7.36 -27.74
CA ALA A 323 -1.20 7.81 -28.72
C ALA A 323 -1.94 6.60 -29.32
N LEU A 324 -3.27 6.69 -29.42
CA LEU A 324 -4.12 5.65 -30.00
C LEU A 324 -4.49 6.04 -31.45
N PRO A 325 -3.95 5.34 -32.48
CA PRO A 325 -4.30 5.61 -33.86
C PRO A 325 -5.79 5.43 -34.15
N GLU A 326 -6.31 6.23 -35.05
CA GLU A 326 -7.66 6.02 -35.59
C GLU A 326 -7.73 4.65 -36.28
N GLY A 327 -8.81 3.89 -36.02
CA GLY A 327 -8.99 2.56 -36.58
C GLY A 327 -8.23 1.42 -35.91
N ALA A 328 -7.43 1.69 -34.86
CA ALA A 328 -6.80 0.65 -34.04
C ALA A 328 -7.83 -0.34 -33.50
N LYS A 329 -7.51 -1.64 -33.51
CA LYS A 329 -8.44 -2.71 -33.11
C LYS A 329 -8.07 -3.37 -31.80
N ARG A 330 -6.78 -3.41 -31.46
CA ARG A 330 -6.29 -4.12 -30.30
C ARG A 330 -5.14 -3.38 -29.64
N VAL A 331 -5.14 -3.32 -28.33
CA VAL A 331 -4.03 -2.81 -27.51
C VAL A 331 -3.53 -3.94 -26.62
N GLU A 332 -2.23 -4.13 -26.60
CA GLU A 332 -1.53 -5.05 -25.70
C GLU A 332 -0.52 -4.23 -24.89
N VAL A 333 -0.37 -4.56 -23.61
CA VAL A 333 0.57 -3.90 -22.72
C VAL A 333 1.42 -4.97 -22.04
N SER A 334 2.72 -4.73 -22.01
CA SER A 334 3.71 -5.50 -21.26
C SER A 334 4.35 -4.59 -20.23
N ALA A 335 4.26 -4.96 -18.96
CA ALA A 335 4.89 -4.24 -17.87
C ALA A 335 5.96 -5.14 -17.22
N THR A 336 7.19 -4.67 -17.24
CA THR A 336 8.34 -5.35 -16.62
C THR A 336 8.69 -4.64 -15.32
N ASP A 337 8.62 -5.37 -14.20
CA ASP A 337 8.97 -4.81 -12.90
C ASP A 337 10.50 -4.67 -12.73
N ARG A 338 10.93 -4.02 -11.65
CA ARG A 338 12.36 -3.84 -11.32
C ARG A 338 13.15 -5.12 -11.09
N PHE A 339 12.46 -6.27 -10.98
CA PHE A 339 13.07 -7.60 -10.80
C PHE A 339 13.08 -8.42 -12.08
N GLY A 340 12.55 -7.88 -13.19
CA GLY A 340 12.46 -8.52 -14.48
C GLY A 340 11.25 -9.45 -14.66
N ARG A 341 10.26 -9.39 -13.75
CA ARG A 341 8.98 -10.10 -13.93
C ARG A 341 8.12 -9.34 -14.93
N ILE A 342 7.52 -10.08 -15.87
CA ILE A 342 6.72 -9.50 -16.94
C ILE A 342 5.25 -9.87 -16.73
N SER A 343 4.41 -8.86 -16.64
CA SER A 343 2.95 -8.97 -16.66
C SER A 343 2.39 -8.45 -17.99
N ARG A 344 1.35 -9.10 -18.51
CA ARG A 344 0.76 -8.76 -19.80
C ARG A 344 -0.75 -8.64 -19.70
N ALA A 345 -1.29 -7.65 -20.41
CA ALA A 345 -2.72 -7.49 -20.60
C ALA A 345 -3.02 -7.12 -22.05
N ALA A 346 -4.23 -7.42 -22.50
CA ALA A 346 -4.69 -7.04 -23.83
C ALA A 346 -6.18 -6.70 -23.81
N VAL A 347 -6.59 -5.79 -24.69
CA VAL A 347 -7.99 -5.41 -24.89
C VAL A 347 -8.27 -5.21 -26.38
N ASP A 348 -9.39 -5.74 -26.85
CA ASP A 348 -9.93 -5.46 -28.16
C ASP A 348 -10.77 -4.18 -28.09
N LEU A 349 -10.49 -3.25 -29.01
CA LEU A 349 -11.14 -1.95 -29.07
C LEU A 349 -12.46 -2.04 -29.82
N LYS A 350 -13.51 -1.43 -29.30
CA LYS A 350 -14.82 -1.30 -29.94
C LYS A 350 -14.89 -0.09 -30.85
#